data_d5d7958eb18de49b6406f56a08d57589
#
_entry.id   d5d7958eb18de49b6406f56a08d57589
#
_cell.length_a   1.000
_cell.length_b   1.000
_cell.length_c   1.000
_cell.angle_alpha   90.00
_cell.angle_beta   90.00
_cell.angle_gamma   90.00
#
_symmetry.space_group_name_H-M   'P 1'
#
loop_
_entity.id
_entity.type
_entity.pdbx_description
1 polymer ?
#
loop_
_entity_poly.entity_id
_entity_poly.type
_entity_poly.pdbx_seq_one_letter_code
_entity_poly.pdbx_strand_id
1 'polypeptide(L)'
;MLLSSCFRRLLPLLLLAVTGLAQASDATGVVTTVMVGGIPLDFILFALVLLGVALFHDHTLAVALTGVSTITLYKIVFTGFKTGSGIAGFIGHLGHEAVTLINLFCLLMGFAILARHFEKSHVPVILPKYLPNDWKGPFLMLVMVFFISSFLDNIAAALIGGAMAHQLFRAKVSVGYLAAIVAASNAGGAWSVVGDTTTTMMWIAGVKPGQVFEAIIAASVALVIFGIPTSIAQQKYSPILKSSHEHTHVDWGRMSIVLLMLVAAMGTNIYINSTMPELADSFPFIGVAVWLAIAISLPIRRPDWEVLPENFKGTLFLLSLVTCASMMPVEELPLASWPTALGLGFVSAMFDNIPLTALALKQGGYDWGFLAYAVGFGGSMLWFGSSAGVALACMYSEAKSVGRWLKEGWWVALGYVVGFFVMLTVLGWHPDNQVGKTAPVEPPPVAAPVTQ
;
A
#
# COMPACT_ATOMS: atom_id res chain seq x y z
N MET A 1 -22.05 -10.05 20.61
CA MET A 1 -22.00 -11.11 21.62
C MET A 1 -21.32 -12.40 21.13
N LEU A 2 -21.32 -12.73 19.86
CA LEU A 2 -20.60 -13.92 19.28
C LEU A 2 -19.09 -13.73 19.15
N LEU A 3 -18.59 -12.51 18.95
CA LEU A 3 -17.15 -12.18 18.84
C LEU A 3 -16.37 -12.39 20.16
N SER A 4 -17.01 -12.20 21.31
CA SER A 4 -16.36 -12.43 22.60
C SER A 4 -16.07 -13.92 22.88
N SER A 5 -16.82 -14.83 22.28
CA SER A 5 -16.66 -16.27 22.49
C SER A 5 -15.56 -16.87 21.58
N CYS A 6 -15.39 -16.36 20.35
CA CYS A 6 -14.37 -16.82 19.43
C CYS A 6 -12.98 -16.30 19.86
N PHE A 7 -12.90 -15.04 20.26
CA PHE A 7 -11.68 -14.41 20.79
C PHE A 7 -11.23 -15.05 22.12
N ARG A 8 -12.16 -15.41 23.00
CA ARG A 8 -11.85 -16.16 24.24
C ARG A 8 -11.38 -17.59 24.00
N ARG A 9 -11.66 -18.19 22.83
CA ARG A 9 -11.19 -19.54 22.47
C ARG A 9 -9.86 -19.54 21.73
N LEU A 10 -9.54 -18.47 20.97
CA LEU A 10 -8.26 -18.33 20.27
C LEU A 10 -7.13 -17.85 21.18
N LEU A 11 -7.42 -16.99 22.15
CA LEU A 11 -6.43 -16.48 23.10
C LEU A 11 -5.72 -17.56 23.93
N PRO A 12 -6.43 -18.59 24.49
CA PRO A 12 -5.76 -19.70 25.19
C PRO A 12 -4.98 -20.62 24.27
N LEU A 13 -5.39 -20.81 23.01
CA LEU A 13 -4.63 -21.60 22.04
C LEU A 13 -3.34 -20.89 21.61
N LEU A 14 -3.37 -19.57 21.47
CA LEU A 14 -2.19 -18.73 21.28
C LEU A 14 -1.26 -18.75 22.51
N LEU A 15 -1.83 -18.67 23.72
CA LEU A 15 -1.08 -18.76 24.98
C LEU A 15 -0.50 -20.16 25.22
N LEU A 16 -1.22 -21.23 24.86
CA LEU A 16 -0.72 -22.61 24.94
C LEU A 16 0.40 -22.92 23.92
N ALA A 17 0.32 -22.34 22.72
CA ALA A 17 1.42 -22.41 21.75
C ALA A 17 2.68 -21.68 22.26
N VAL A 18 2.50 -20.59 23.00
CA VAL A 18 3.59 -19.80 23.61
C VAL A 18 4.18 -20.47 24.85
N THR A 19 3.38 -21.13 25.69
CA THR A 19 3.87 -21.79 26.93
C THR A 19 4.57 -23.13 26.69
N GLY A 20 4.32 -23.79 25.57
CA GLY A 20 5.00 -25.05 25.20
C GLY A 20 6.45 -24.89 24.72
N LEU A 21 6.93 -23.67 24.49
CA LEU A 21 8.24 -23.35 23.92
C LEU A 21 9.19 -22.60 24.89
N ALA A 22 8.83 -22.48 26.15
CA ALA A 22 9.64 -21.77 27.15
C ALA A 22 10.85 -22.58 27.63
N GLN A 23 11.78 -22.90 26.73
CA GLN A 23 13.15 -23.34 27.08
C GLN A 23 14.13 -22.85 26.02
N ALA A 24 14.73 -21.73 26.23
CA ALA A 24 16.09 -21.33 25.89
C ALA A 24 16.22 -19.78 25.97
N SER A 25 16.51 -19.25 27.12
CA SER A 25 17.13 -17.91 27.21
C SER A 25 18.56 -18.10 27.67
N ASP A 26 19.48 -18.23 26.76
CA ASP A 26 20.90 -18.03 27.04
C ASP A 26 21.22 -16.52 27.01
N ALA A 27 21.91 -16.08 28.05
CA ALA A 27 22.25 -14.69 28.35
C ALA A 27 23.37 -14.11 27.47
N THR A 28 23.51 -14.57 26.25
CA THR A 28 24.42 -14.02 25.25
C THR A 28 23.59 -13.34 24.19
N GLY A 29 23.69 -12.03 24.06
CA GLY A 29 22.88 -11.13 23.21
C GLY A 29 22.71 -11.48 21.72
N VAL A 30 22.56 -12.73 21.41
CA VAL A 30 22.18 -13.28 20.10
C VAL A 30 20.67 -13.37 20.08
N VAL A 31 20.03 -12.63 19.17
CA VAL A 31 18.61 -12.75 18.87
C VAL A 31 18.34 -14.18 18.40
N THR A 32 17.85 -15.05 19.28
CA THR A 32 17.49 -16.43 18.92
C THR A 32 16.10 -16.44 18.31
N THR A 33 16.01 -16.66 17.00
CA THR A 33 14.71 -16.87 16.33
C THR A 33 14.17 -18.24 16.73
N VAL A 34 12.96 -18.27 17.29
CA VAL A 34 12.24 -19.51 17.55
C VAL A 34 11.70 -20.05 16.22
N MET A 35 12.15 -21.27 15.84
CA MET A 35 11.75 -21.90 14.58
C MET A 35 10.64 -22.93 14.81
N VAL A 36 9.60 -22.90 13.98
CA VAL A 36 8.52 -23.87 13.96
C VAL A 36 8.43 -24.48 12.55
N GLY A 37 8.80 -25.75 12.41
CA GLY A 37 8.82 -26.40 11.10
C GLY A 37 9.78 -25.78 10.08
N GLY A 38 10.87 -25.16 10.54
CA GLY A 38 11.84 -24.47 9.68
C GLY A 38 11.44 -23.03 9.30
N ILE A 39 10.36 -22.49 9.87
CA ILE A 39 9.90 -21.12 9.65
C ILE A 39 10.00 -20.36 10.97
N PRO A 40 10.58 -19.13 11.01
CA PRO A 40 10.57 -18.28 12.19
C PRO A 40 9.14 -18.02 12.69
N LEU A 41 8.92 -18.16 13.99
CA LEU A 41 7.61 -17.94 14.61
C LEU A 41 7.08 -16.51 14.37
N ASP A 42 7.99 -15.53 14.26
CA ASP A 42 7.67 -14.16 13.90
C ASP A 42 6.84 -14.09 12.62
N PHE A 43 7.26 -14.78 11.54
CA PHE A 43 6.53 -14.82 10.26
C PHE A 43 5.19 -15.56 10.37
N ILE A 44 5.11 -16.59 11.21
CA ILE A 44 3.84 -17.29 11.45
C ILE A 44 2.85 -16.35 12.15
N LEU A 45 3.29 -15.65 13.18
CA LEU A 45 2.47 -14.64 13.87
C LEU A 45 2.04 -13.52 12.93
N PHE A 46 2.97 -13.02 12.10
CA PHE A 46 2.67 -11.99 11.12
C PHE A 46 1.67 -12.47 10.06
N ALA A 47 1.85 -13.68 9.52
CA ALA A 47 0.91 -14.28 8.58
C ALA A 47 -0.48 -14.48 9.20
N LEU A 48 -0.58 -14.82 10.49
CA LEU A 48 -1.85 -14.91 11.22
C LEU A 48 -2.52 -13.53 11.37
N VAL A 49 -1.74 -12.46 11.58
CA VAL A 49 -2.28 -11.09 11.58
C VAL A 49 -2.84 -10.73 10.21
N LEU A 50 -2.10 -10.99 9.12
CA LEU A 50 -2.55 -10.72 7.76
C LEU A 50 -3.79 -11.53 7.39
N LEU A 51 -3.81 -12.81 7.74
CA LEU A 51 -4.98 -13.67 7.57
C LEU A 51 -6.17 -13.17 8.39
N GLY A 52 -5.93 -12.74 9.62
CA GLY A 52 -6.95 -12.14 10.48
C GLY A 52 -7.55 -10.87 9.86
N VAL A 53 -6.74 -9.99 9.29
CA VAL A 53 -7.20 -8.81 8.55
C VAL A 53 -8.05 -9.20 7.35
N ALA A 54 -7.63 -10.20 6.56
CA ALA A 54 -8.38 -10.69 5.40
C ALA A 54 -9.73 -11.33 5.78
N LEU A 55 -9.78 -12.06 6.90
CA LEU A 55 -11.01 -12.74 7.35
C LEU A 55 -11.97 -11.82 8.12
N PHE A 56 -11.45 -10.85 8.87
CA PHE A 56 -12.23 -9.93 9.74
C PHE A 56 -12.18 -8.49 9.21
N HIS A 57 -12.48 -8.31 7.93
CA HIS A 57 -12.40 -7.02 7.23
C HIS A 57 -13.23 -5.88 7.88
N ASP A 58 -14.28 -6.18 8.64
CA ASP A 58 -15.07 -5.18 9.38
C ASP A 58 -14.34 -4.71 10.68
N HIS A 59 -13.28 -5.41 11.11
CA HIS A 59 -12.57 -5.18 12.37
C HIS A 59 -11.05 -5.09 12.18
N THR A 60 -10.61 -4.66 11.01
CA THR A 60 -9.19 -4.65 10.60
C THR A 60 -8.29 -3.93 11.60
N LEU A 61 -8.70 -2.77 12.10
CA LEU A 61 -7.94 -2.03 13.13
C LEU A 61 -7.77 -2.85 14.42
N ALA A 62 -8.83 -3.50 14.91
CA ALA A 62 -8.74 -4.29 16.13
C ALA A 62 -7.81 -5.51 15.95
N VAL A 63 -7.85 -6.14 14.77
CA VAL A 63 -6.95 -7.25 14.43
C VAL A 63 -5.51 -6.77 14.37
N ALA A 64 -5.23 -5.66 13.68
CA ALA A 64 -3.88 -5.12 13.57
C ALA A 64 -3.30 -4.67 14.91
N LEU A 65 -4.09 -4.00 15.75
CA LEU A 65 -3.68 -3.61 17.11
C LEU A 65 -3.41 -4.83 18.00
N THR A 66 -4.23 -5.87 17.89
CA THR A 66 -3.99 -7.14 18.60
C THR A 66 -2.71 -7.80 18.08
N GLY A 67 -2.51 -7.81 16.76
CA GLY A 67 -1.34 -8.37 16.11
C GLY A 67 -0.04 -7.69 16.56
N VAL A 68 0.02 -6.35 16.45
CA VAL A 68 1.21 -5.60 16.88
C VAL A 68 1.50 -5.80 18.38
N SER A 69 0.46 -5.81 19.21
CA SER A 69 0.62 -6.06 20.64
C SER A 69 1.15 -7.47 20.93
N THR A 70 0.63 -8.48 20.23
CA THR A 70 1.05 -9.88 20.40
C THR A 70 2.49 -10.09 19.95
N ILE A 71 2.86 -9.58 18.76
CA ILE A 71 4.22 -9.69 18.23
C ILE A 71 5.21 -8.92 19.13
N THR A 72 4.85 -7.70 19.56
CA THR A 72 5.68 -6.90 20.47
C THR A 72 5.90 -7.63 21.80
N LEU A 73 4.83 -8.16 22.41
CA LEU A 73 4.94 -8.91 23.65
C LEU A 73 5.81 -10.17 23.49
N TYR A 74 5.61 -10.91 22.42
CA TYR A 74 6.44 -12.06 22.07
C TYR A 74 7.92 -11.67 21.97
N LYS A 75 8.24 -10.58 21.28
CA LYS A 75 9.61 -10.12 21.11
C LYS A 75 10.23 -9.61 22.43
N ILE A 76 9.46 -8.90 23.26
CA ILE A 76 9.93 -8.43 24.56
C ILE A 76 10.31 -9.61 25.48
N VAL A 77 9.53 -10.70 25.43
CA VAL A 77 9.68 -11.82 26.37
C VAL A 77 10.67 -12.87 25.87
N PHE A 78 10.69 -13.18 24.54
CA PHE A 78 11.37 -14.36 24.04
C PHE A 78 12.56 -14.09 23.12
N THR A 79 12.48 -13.15 22.17
CA THR A 79 13.49 -13.02 21.11
C THR A 79 14.26 -11.71 21.12
N GLY A 80 13.67 -10.63 21.63
CA GLY A 80 14.27 -9.28 21.58
C GLY A 80 14.14 -8.61 20.20
N PHE A 81 14.77 -7.44 20.08
CA PHE A 81 14.81 -6.59 18.89
C PHE A 81 16.27 -6.39 18.45
N LYS A 82 16.50 -5.93 17.21
CA LYS A 82 17.87 -5.59 16.75
C LYS A 82 18.56 -4.54 17.63
N THR A 83 17.79 -3.70 18.31
CA THR A 83 18.26 -2.64 19.23
C THR A 83 18.48 -3.13 20.65
N GLY A 84 18.18 -4.40 20.96
CA GLY A 84 18.36 -4.99 22.28
C GLY A 84 17.19 -5.87 22.72
N SER A 85 17.26 -6.40 23.93
CA SER A 85 16.24 -7.26 24.51
C SER A 85 15.26 -6.50 25.42
N GLY A 86 14.07 -7.10 25.65
CA GLY A 86 13.09 -6.59 26.59
C GLY A 86 12.47 -5.24 26.19
N ILE A 87 11.98 -4.50 27.18
CA ILE A 87 11.33 -3.20 26.99
C ILE A 87 12.31 -2.15 26.44
N ALA A 88 13.58 -2.17 26.87
CA ALA A 88 14.59 -1.23 26.39
C ALA A 88 14.84 -1.43 24.88
N GLY A 89 14.92 -2.67 24.42
CA GLY A 89 15.00 -3.00 23.00
C GLY A 89 13.79 -2.52 22.21
N PHE A 90 12.58 -2.66 22.74
CA PHE A 90 11.37 -2.14 22.12
C PHE A 90 11.38 -0.62 21.98
N ILE A 91 11.76 0.11 23.04
CA ILE A 91 11.86 1.58 23.00
C ILE A 91 12.90 2.02 21.97
N GLY A 92 14.07 1.36 21.93
CA GLY A 92 15.10 1.61 20.94
C GLY A 92 14.61 1.36 19.51
N HIS A 93 13.90 0.25 19.27
CA HIS A 93 13.31 -0.07 17.98
C HIS A 93 12.28 0.98 17.54
N LEU A 94 11.35 1.35 18.44
CA LEU A 94 10.33 2.35 18.16
C LEU A 94 10.95 3.73 17.89
N GLY A 95 11.99 4.10 18.64
CA GLY A 95 12.76 5.34 18.41
C GLY A 95 13.41 5.37 17.02
N HIS A 96 13.93 4.24 16.55
CA HIS A 96 14.52 4.11 15.21
C HIS A 96 13.48 4.24 14.09
N GLU A 97 12.28 3.70 14.29
CA GLU A 97 11.17 3.76 13.31
C GLU A 97 10.34 5.05 13.42
N ALA A 98 10.50 5.85 14.48
CA ALA A 98 9.61 6.96 14.81
C ALA A 98 9.46 7.99 13.69
N VAL A 99 10.56 8.40 13.06
CA VAL A 99 10.54 9.42 12.00
C VAL A 99 9.76 8.92 10.79
N THR A 100 9.98 7.68 10.38
CA THR A 100 9.27 7.04 9.27
C THR A 100 7.77 6.93 9.57
N LEU A 101 7.40 6.46 10.77
CA LEU A 101 6.00 6.32 11.18
C LEU A 101 5.30 7.67 11.29
N ILE A 102 5.96 8.72 11.82
CA ILE A 102 5.40 10.07 11.91
C ILE A 102 5.23 10.68 10.50
N ASN A 103 6.24 10.54 9.63
CA ASN A 103 6.13 10.98 8.24
C ASN A 103 4.94 10.32 7.54
N LEU A 104 4.83 9.00 7.65
CA LEU A 104 3.73 8.23 7.06
C LEU A 104 2.37 8.68 7.62
N PHE A 105 2.27 8.84 8.95
CA PHE A 105 1.05 9.37 9.59
C PHE A 105 0.65 10.74 9.04
N CYS A 106 1.59 11.68 9.02
CA CYS A 106 1.33 13.05 8.54
C CYS A 106 0.94 13.08 7.06
N LEU A 107 1.60 12.26 6.23
CA LEU A 107 1.27 12.17 4.81
C LEU A 107 -0.10 11.57 4.56
N LEU A 108 -0.45 10.44 5.20
CA LEU A 108 -1.75 9.82 5.04
C LEU A 108 -2.89 10.75 5.46
N MET A 109 -2.74 11.43 6.60
CA MET A 109 -3.72 12.40 7.08
C MET A 109 -3.79 13.65 6.17
N GLY A 110 -2.64 14.13 5.68
CA GLY A 110 -2.59 15.25 4.74
C GLY A 110 -3.19 14.90 3.38
N PHE A 111 -2.90 13.71 2.87
CA PHE A 111 -3.44 13.25 1.58
C PHE A 111 -4.95 12.98 1.62
N ALA A 112 -5.51 12.64 2.78
CA ALA A 112 -6.96 12.61 2.94
C ALA A 112 -7.60 13.99 2.72
N ILE A 113 -6.97 15.06 3.19
CA ILE A 113 -7.40 16.44 2.93
C ILE A 113 -7.21 16.79 1.44
N LEU A 114 -6.07 16.40 0.85
CA LEU A 114 -5.80 16.59 -0.58
C LEU A 114 -6.88 15.92 -1.44
N ALA A 115 -7.18 14.65 -1.19
CA ALA A 115 -8.21 13.90 -1.89
C ALA A 115 -9.57 14.60 -1.81
N ARG A 116 -9.92 15.15 -0.63
CA ARG A 116 -11.18 15.89 -0.45
C ARG A 116 -11.20 17.21 -1.22
N HIS A 117 -10.08 17.93 -1.30
CA HIS A 117 -9.97 19.13 -2.16
C HIS A 117 -10.13 18.77 -3.63
N PHE A 118 -9.51 17.68 -4.10
CA PHE A 118 -9.65 17.20 -5.46
C PHE A 118 -11.09 16.78 -5.79
N GLU A 119 -11.73 16.02 -4.92
CA GLU A 119 -13.12 15.61 -5.07
C GLU A 119 -14.05 16.84 -5.20
N LYS A 120 -13.91 17.80 -4.29
CA LYS A 120 -14.69 19.05 -4.28
C LYS A 120 -14.27 20.07 -5.36
N SER A 121 -13.22 19.80 -6.13
CA SER A 121 -12.86 20.63 -7.29
C SER A 121 -13.82 20.47 -8.46
N HIS A 122 -14.72 19.48 -8.43
CA HIS A 122 -15.63 19.08 -9.48
C HIS A 122 -14.96 18.52 -10.76
N VAL A 123 -13.64 18.40 -10.80
CA VAL A 123 -12.94 17.80 -11.92
C VAL A 123 -13.45 16.37 -12.20
N PRO A 124 -13.61 15.46 -11.18
CA PRO A 124 -14.13 14.12 -11.42
C PRO A 124 -15.57 14.09 -11.99
N VAL A 125 -16.39 15.11 -11.69
CA VAL A 125 -17.78 15.20 -12.16
C VAL A 125 -17.88 15.67 -13.61
N ILE A 126 -16.93 16.50 -14.05
CA ILE A 126 -16.95 17.09 -15.39
C ILE A 126 -16.35 16.14 -16.43
N LEU A 127 -15.34 15.38 -16.07
CA LEU A 127 -14.63 14.47 -16.96
C LEU A 127 -15.53 13.48 -17.72
N PRO A 128 -16.56 12.84 -17.11
CA PRO A 128 -17.45 11.93 -17.80
C PRO A 128 -18.23 12.51 -18.99
N LYS A 129 -18.41 13.83 -19.07
CA LYS A 129 -19.10 14.49 -20.19
C LYS A 129 -18.43 14.23 -21.54
N TYR A 130 -17.12 14.05 -21.53
CA TYR A 130 -16.30 13.87 -22.73
C TYR A 130 -16.16 12.42 -23.19
N LEU A 131 -16.75 11.44 -22.46
CA LEU A 131 -16.63 10.03 -22.79
C LEU A 131 -17.42 9.69 -24.06
N PRO A 132 -16.89 8.85 -24.98
CA PRO A 132 -17.63 8.28 -26.11
C PRO A 132 -18.83 7.43 -25.66
N ASN A 133 -19.82 7.23 -26.54
CA ASN A 133 -21.02 6.44 -26.23
C ASN A 133 -20.87 4.94 -26.59
N ASP A 134 -19.71 4.54 -27.08
CA ASP A 134 -19.35 3.16 -27.40
C ASP A 134 -18.48 2.53 -26.30
N TRP A 135 -17.90 1.35 -26.53
CA TRP A 135 -17.00 0.66 -25.60
C TRP A 135 -15.76 1.49 -25.21
N LYS A 136 -15.39 2.47 -26.02
CA LYS A 136 -14.29 3.39 -25.69
C LYS A 136 -14.61 4.30 -24.51
N GLY A 137 -15.89 4.59 -24.29
CA GLY A 137 -16.35 5.37 -23.13
C GLY A 137 -15.97 4.72 -21.80
N PRO A 138 -16.43 3.49 -21.53
CA PRO A 138 -16.00 2.75 -20.35
C PRO A 138 -14.46 2.58 -20.27
N PHE A 139 -13.78 2.33 -21.40
CA PHE A 139 -12.31 2.22 -21.39
C PHE A 139 -11.64 3.55 -21.00
N LEU A 140 -12.06 4.66 -21.58
CA LEU A 140 -11.53 5.98 -21.24
C LEU A 140 -11.84 6.34 -19.77
N MET A 141 -12.95 5.87 -19.21
CA MET A 141 -13.23 6.03 -17.78
C MET A 141 -12.17 5.28 -16.92
N LEU A 142 -11.76 4.06 -17.30
CA LEU A 142 -10.67 3.36 -16.61
C LEU A 142 -9.34 4.10 -16.76
N VAL A 143 -9.05 4.64 -17.94
CA VAL A 143 -7.87 5.50 -18.15
C VAL A 143 -7.91 6.73 -17.25
N MET A 144 -9.07 7.35 -17.07
CA MET A 144 -9.23 8.48 -16.15
C MET A 144 -8.99 8.06 -14.71
N VAL A 145 -9.54 6.93 -14.24
CA VAL A 145 -9.30 6.39 -12.90
C VAL A 145 -7.79 6.13 -12.70
N PHE A 146 -7.13 5.55 -13.69
CA PHE A 146 -5.69 5.31 -13.69
C PHE A 146 -4.89 6.61 -13.47
N PHE A 147 -5.16 7.66 -14.24
CA PHE A 147 -4.48 8.94 -14.06
C PHE A 147 -4.89 9.68 -12.78
N ILE A 148 -6.15 9.61 -12.36
CA ILE A 148 -6.59 10.18 -11.08
C ILE A 148 -5.83 9.54 -9.93
N SER A 149 -5.64 8.23 -9.95
CA SER A 149 -4.91 7.50 -8.91
C SER A 149 -3.42 7.82 -8.85
N SER A 150 -2.84 8.39 -9.90
CA SER A 150 -1.44 8.85 -9.84
C SER A 150 -1.24 10.08 -8.93
N PHE A 151 -2.31 10.80 -8.60
CA PHE A 151 -2.28 12.00 -7.79
C PHE A 151 -3.10 11.86 -6.51
N LEU A 152 -4.01 10.90 -6.47
CA LEU A 152 -4.83 10.56 -5.32
C LEU A 152 -4.50 9.15 -4.86
N ASP A 153 -4.75 8.90 -3.57
CA ASP A 153 -4.73 7.55 -3.05
C ASP A 153 -5.65 6.61 -3.85
N ASN A 154 -5.21 5.37 -4.05
CA ASN A 154 -5.91 4.36 -4.84
C ASN A 154 -7.34 4.08 -4.33
N ILE A 155 -7.58 4.18 -3.02
CA ILE A 155 -8.92 4.04 -2.43
C ILE A 155 -9.85 5.14 -2.94
N ALA A 156 -9.41 6.40 -2.86
CA ALA A 156 -10.19 7.54 -3.33
C ALA A 156 -10.47 7.45 -4.84
N ALA A 157 -9.46 7.08 -5.64
CA ALA A 157 -9.60 6.91 -7.07
C ALA A 157 -10.59 5.79 -7.44
N ALA A 158 -10.57 4.65 -6.72
CA ALA A 158 -11.52 3.55 -6.92
C ALA A 158 -12.96 3.96 -6.56
N LEU A 159 -13.16 4.69 -5.45
CA LEU A 159 -14.47 5.19 -5.04
C LEU A 159 -15.02 6.21 -6.04
N ILE A 160 -14.19 7.13 -6.54
CA ILE A 160 -14.56 8.07 -7.60
C ILE A 160 -14.96 7.30 -8.87
N GLY A 161 -14.15 6.34 -9.30
CA GLY A 161 -14.44 5.47 -10.43
C GLY A 161 -15.73 4.70 -10.25
N GLY A 162 -15.98 4.15 -9.06
CA GLY A 162 -17.22 3.48 -8.70
C GLY A 162 -18.44 4.40 -8.77
N ALA A 163 -18.33 5.61 -8.20
CA ALA A 163 -19.41 6.61 -8.26
C ALA A 163 -19.70 7.06 -9.69
N MET A 164 -18.66 7.28 -10.52
CA MET A 164 -18.83 7.57 -11.94
C MET A 164 -19.51 6.43 -12.69
N ALA A 165 -19.09 5.19 -12.45
CA ALA A 165 -19.71 4.00 -13.04
C ALA A 165 -21.19 3.87 -12.64
N HIS A 166 -21.51 4.14 -11.37
CA HIS A 166 -22.88 4.13 -10.86
C HIS A 166 -23.79 5.09 -11.65
N GLN A 167 -23.31 6.30 -11.90
CA GLN A 167 -24.05 7.31 -12.66
C GLN A 167 -24.16 6.95 -14.14
N LEU A 168 -23.03 6.59 -14.77
CA LEU A 168 -22.96 6.33 -16.21
C LEU A 168 -23.70 5.08 -16.65
N PHE A 169 -23.76 4.05 -15.80
CA PHE A 169 -24.42 2.77 -16.10
C PHE A 169 -25.73 2.54 -15.33
N ARG A 170 -26.28 3.59 -14.70
CA ARG A 170 -27.53 3.52 -13.90
C ARG A 170 -27.50 2.40 -12.87
N ALA A 171 -26.44 2.35 -12.07
CA ALA A 171 -26.17 1.33 -11.06
C ALA A 171 -25.99 -0.11 -11.60
N LYS A 172 -26.01 -0.33 -12.92
CA LYS A 172 -25.80 -1.65 -13.53
C LYS A 172 -24.32 -1.81 -13.94
N VAL A 173 -23.47 -2.17 -12.98
CA VAL A 173 -22.05 -2.37 -13.20
C VAL A 173 -21.72 -3.85 -13.04
N SER A 174 -21.07 -4.45 -14.04
CA SER A 174 -20.65 -5.87 -13.97
C SER A 174 -19.48 -6.04 -12.99
N VAL A 175 -19.40 -7.21 -12.36
CA VAL A 175 -18.30 -7.50 -11.40
C VAL A 175 -16.94 -7.43 -12.07
N GLY A 176 -16.83 -7.87 -13.32
CA GLY A 176 -15.59 -7.74 -14.10
C GLY A 176 -15.16 -6.29 -14.34
N TYR A 177 -16.12 -5.37 -14.50
CA TYR A 177 -15.81 -3.94 -14.65
C TYR A 177 -15.48 -3.28 -13.31
N LEU A 178 -16.10 -3.73 -12.21
CA LEU A 178 -15.69 -3.31 -10.85
C LEU A 178 -14.26 -3.74 -10.55
N ALA A 179 -13.88 -4.98 -10.91
CA ALA A 179 -12.51 -5.45 -10.82
C ALA A 179 -11.55 -4.58 -11.66
N ALA A 180 -11.97 -4.17 -12.86
CA ALA A 180 -11.18 -3.28 -13.71
C ALA A 180 -11.03 -1.87 -13.13
N ILE A 181 -12.03 -1.32 -12.42
CA ILE A 181 -11.92 -0.03 -11.73
C ILE A 181 -10.86 -0.12 -10.61
N VAL A 182 -10.90 -1.18 -9.78
CA VAL A 182 -9.91 -1.42 -8.74
C VAL A 182 -8.52 -1.61 -9.35
N ALA A 183 -8.44 -2.39 -10.44
CA ALA A 183 -7.19 -2.61 -11.15
C ALA A 183 -6.62 -1.31 -11.77
N ALA A 184 -7.46 -0.46 -12.33
CA ALA A 184 -7.05 0.83 -12.89
C ALA A 184 -6.56 1.79 -11.79
N SER A 185 -7.21 1.81 -10.61
CA SER A 185 -6.78 2.63 -9.50
C SER A 185 -5.45 2.14 -8.92
N ASN A 186 -5.30 0.84 -8.67
CA ASN A 186 -4.05 0.28 -8.14
C ASN A 186 -2.89 0.40 -9.15
N ALA A 187 -3.14 0.14 -10.44
CA ALA A 187 -2.14 0.32 -11.49
C ALA A 187 -1.71 1.79 -11.64
N GLY A 188 -2.67 2.73 -11.51
CA GLY A 188 -2.41 4.16 -11.57
C GLY A 188 -1.59 4.66 -10.37
N GLY A 189 -1.81 4.12 -9.19
CA GLY A 189 -1.03 4.42 -7.99
C GLY A 189 0.39 3.84 -8.03
N ALA A 190 0.56 2.67 -8.65
CA ALA A 190 1.81 1.91 -8.59
C ALA A 190 3.02 2.59 -9.25
N TRP A 191 2.85 3.51 -10.18
CA TRP A 191 3.95 4.23 -10.85
C TRP A 191 4.17 5.65 -10.32
N SER A 192 3.37 6.10 -9.38
CA SER A 192 3.47 7.43 -8.78
C SER A 192 3.80 7.33 -7.29
N VAL A 193 4.78 8.10 -6.84
CA VAL A 193 5.20 8.11 -5.42
C VAL A 193 4.14 8.69 -4.45
N VAL A 194 3.06 9.26 -4.97
CA VAL A 194 1.96 9.84 -4.19
C VAL A 194 0.61 9.17 -4.44
N GLY A 195 0.56 8.24 -5.40
CA GLY A 195 -0.69 7.61 -5.84
C GLY A 195 -1.10 6.37 -5.04
N ASP A 196 -0.17 5.79 -4.28
CA ASP A 196 -0.42 4.64 -3.42
C ASP A 196 0.41 4.76 -2.13
N THR A 197 -0.13 4.29 -1.02
CA THR A 197 0.59 4.26 0.26
C THR A 197 1.89 3.45 0.15
N THR A 198 1.92 2.38 -0.64
CA THR A 198 3.11 1.54 -0.85
C THR A 198 4.25 2.32 -1.52
N THR A 199 3.95 3.04 -2.59
CA THR A 199 4.94 3.86 -3.30
C THR A 199 5.35 5.09 -2.49
N THR A 200 4.44 5.65 -1.69
CA THR A 200 4.76 6.69 -0.72
C THR A 200 5.75 6.19 0.34
N MET A 201 5.57 4.96 0.85
CA MET A 201 6.51 4.33 1.78
C MET A 201 7.88 4.10 1.14
N MET A 202 7.94 3.62 -0.10
CA MET A 202 9.18 3.48 -0.86
C MET A 202 9.91 4.83 -0.97
N TRP A 203 9.16 5.88 -1.29
CA TRP A 203 9.70 7.22 -1.43
C TRP A 203 10.24 7.79 -0.12
N ILE A 204 9.52 7.63 1.01
CA ILE A 204 9.99 8.01 2.34
C ILE A 204 11.28 7.26 2.71
N ALA A 205 11.37 5.98 2.33
CA ALA A 205 12.55 5.14 2.56
C ALA A 205 13.75 5.47 1.65
N GLY A 206 13.64 6.48 0.78
CA GLY A 206 14.73 6.95 -0.08
C GLY A 206 14.74 6.38 -1.50
N VAL A 207 13.74 5.59 -1.91
CA VAL A 207 13.60 5.15 -3.30
C VAL A 207 13.39 6.36 -4.21
N LYS A 208 14.17 6.46 -5.28
CA LYS A 208 14.06 7.58 -6.21
C LYS A 208 12.75 7.54 -6.99
N PRO A 209 12.04 8.68 -7.16
CA PRO A 209 10.79 8.72 -7.93
C PRO A 209 10.89 8.13 -9.34
N GLY A 210 12.06 8.25 -9.99
CA GLY A 210 12.32 7.67 -11.32
C GLY A 210 12.24 6.16 -11.34
N GLN A 211 12.69 5.48 -10.29
CA GLN A 211 12.62 4.02 -10.18
C GLN A 211 11.16 3.55 -10.03
N VAL A 212 10.35 4.23 -9.20
CA VAL A 212 8.92 3.94 -9.08
C VAL A 212 8.18 4.22 -10.39
N PHE A 213 8.56 5.30 -11.10
CA PHE A 213 7.96 5.68 -12.38
C PHE A 213 8.10 4.60 -13.46
N GLU A 214 9.14 3.78 -13.42
CA GLU A 214 9.32 2.65 -14.36
C GLU A 214 8.14 1.69 -14.39
N ALA A 215 7.41 1.55 -13.27
CA ALA A 215 6.21 0.75 -13.17
C ALA A 215 5.08 1.16 -14.16
N ILE A 216 5.15 2.38 -14.73
CA ILE A 216 4.17 2.85 -15.73
C ILE A 216 4.12 1.94 -16.98
N ILE A 217 5.24 1.30 -17.32
CA ILE A 217 5.31 0.39 -18.47
C ILE A 217 4.39 -0.81 -18.22
N ALA A 218 4.62 -1.51 -17.12
CA ALA A 218 3.81 -2.67 -16.78
C ALA A 218 2.34 -2.29 -16.51
N ALA A 219 2.11 -1.19 -15.79
CA ALA A 219 0.78 -0.67 -15.46
C ALA A 219 -0.04 -0.30 -16.70
N SER A 220 0.59 0.35 -17.70
CA SER A 220 -0.07 0.72 -18.95
C SER A 220 -0.41 -0.51 -19.82
N VAL A 221 0.49 -1.47 -19.89
CA VAL A 221 0.24 -2.75 -20.59
C VAL A 221 -0.90 -3.49 -19.92
N ALA A 222 -0.90 -3.59 -18.60
CA ALA A 222 -1.97 -4.23 -17.84
C ALA A 222 -3.31 -3.54 -18.09
N LEU A 223 -3.36 -2.19 -18.05
CA LEU A 223 -4.56 -1.40 -18.31
C LEU A 223 -5.18 -1.71 -19.68
N VAL A 224 -4.38 -1.87 -20.71
CA VAL A 224 -4.86 -2.24 -22.04
C VAL A 224 -5.44 -3.66 -22.02
N ILE A 225 -4.74 -4.62 -21.39
CA ILE A 225 -5.12 -6.04 -21.37
C ILE A 225 -6.43 -6.26 -20.61
N PHE A 226 -6.59 -5.70 -19.41
CA PHE A 226 -7.83 -5.87 -18.67
C PHE A 226 -8.90 -4.84 -19.08
N GLY A 227 -8.49 -3.63 -19.42
CA GLY A 227 -9.41 -2.50 -19.63
C GLY A 227 -10.25 -2.65 -20.91
N ILE A 228 -9.68 -3.08 -22.03
CA ILE A 228 -10.44 -3.22 -23.29
C ILE A 228 -11.52 -4.30 -23.18
N PRO A 229 -11.20 -5.56 -22.81
CA PRO A 229 -12.24 -6.60 -22.77
C PRO A 229 -13.32 -6.33 -21.73
N THR A 230 -12.97 -5.81 -20.55
CA THR A 230 -13.97 -5.48 -19.52
C THR A 230 -14.85 -4.31 -19.92
N SER A 231 -14.32 -3.32 -20.66
CA SER A 231 -15.08 -2.19 -21.19
C SER A 231 -16.06 -2.64 -22.27
N ILE A 232 -15.66 -3.54 -23.17
CA ILE A 232 -16.55 -4.13 -24.18
C ILE A 232 -17.67 -4.94 -23.50
N ALA A 233 -17.31 -5.74 -22.48
CA ALA A 233 -18.28 -6.52 -21.72
C ALA A 233 -19.26 -5.62 -20.97
N GLN A 234 -18.80 -4.54 -20.32
CA GLN A 234 -19.64 -3.58 -19.62
C GLN A 234 -20.58 -2.85 -20.56
N GLN A 235 -20.09 -2.40 -21.72
CA GLN A 235 -20.94 -1.73 -22.73
C GLN A 235 -22.06 -2.64 -23.26
N LYS A 236 -21.79 -3.95 -23.39
CA LYS A 236 -22.82 -4.95 -23.73
C LYS A 236 -23.79 -5.21 -22.59
N TYR A 237 -23.32 -5.21 -21.35
CA TYR A 237 -24.12 -5.46 -20.15
C TYR A 237 -25.05 -4.29 -19.84
N SER A 238 -24.52 -3.07 -19.84
CA SER A 238 -25.25 -1.82 -19.66
C SER A 238 -24.53 -0.70 -20.41
N PRO A 239 -25.12 -0.20 -21.51
CA PRO A 239 -24.51 0.90 -22.28
C PRO A 239 -24.37 2.18 -21.48
N ILE A 240 -23.33 2.95 -21.79
CA ILE A 240 -23.08 4.26 -21.18
C ILE A 240 -24.22 5.23 -21.50
N LEU A 241 -24.69 5.95 -20.49
CA LEU A 241 -25.73 6.95 -20.60
C LEU A 241 -25.23 8.27 -19.99
N LYS A 242 -25.18 9.31 -20.80
CA LYS A 242 -24.76 10.64 -20.35
C LYS A 242 -25.93 11.36 -19.71
N SER A 243 -25.74 11.87 -18.49
CA SER A 243 -26.62 12.87 -17.87
C SER A 243 -26.07 14.26 -18.16
N SER A 244 -26.93 15.18 -18.59
CA SER A 244 -26.57 16.57 -18.82
C SER A 244 -26.51 17.32 -17.48
N HIS A 245 -25.34 17.37 -16.87
CA HIS A 245 -25.06 18.32 -15.79
C HIS A 245 -24.54 19.62 -16.40
N GLU A 246 -25.43 20.52 -16.84
CA GLU A 246 -25.09 21.67 -17.69
C GLU A 246 -24.33 22.80 -17.00
N HIS A 247 -24.27 22.87 -15.65
CA HIS A 247 -23.76 24.04 -14.94
C HIS A 247 -22.65 23.81 -13.91
N THR A 248 -21.93 22.67 -13.98
CA THR A 248 -20.83 22.43 -13.04
C THR A 248 -19.53 23.04 -13.57
N HIS A 249 -18.91 23.95 -12.79
CA HIS A 249 -17.61 24.56 -13.08
C HIS A 249 -16.51 23.96 -12.18
N VAL A 250 -15.29 23.91 -12.72
CA VAL A 250 -14.11 23.51 -11.93
C VAL A 250 -13.77 24.58 -10.89
N ASP A 251 -13.60 24.20 -9.63
CA ASP A 251 -13.02 25.06 -8.59
C ASP A 251 -11.48 25.02 -8.68
N TRP A 252 -10.94 25.94 -9.47
CA TRP A 252 -9.49 26.10 -9.65
C TRP A 252 -8.76 26.48 -8.37
N GLY A 253 -9.43 27.09 -7.38
CA GLY A 253 -8.85 27.36 -6.07
C GLY A 253 -8.55 26.06 -5.31
N ARG A 254 -9.43 25.07 -5.38
CA ARG A 254 -9.16 23.76 -4.80
C ARG A 254 -8.08 22.99 -5.57
N MET A 255 -8.06 23.07 -6.89
CA MET A 255 -7.00 22.46 -7.70
C MET A 255 -5.63 23.05 -7.42
N SER A 256 -5.53 24.36 -7.19
CA SER A 256 -4.25 24.98 -6.82
C SER A 256 -3.76 24.54 -5.43
N ILE A 257 -4.66 24.26 -4.49
CA ILE A 257 -4.29 23.69 -3.19
C ILE A 257 -3.74 22.25 -3.36
N VAL A 258 -4.41 21.42 -4.17
CA VAL A 258 -3.90 20.06 -4.49
C VAL A 258 -2.50 20.14 -5.06
N LEU A 259 -2.28 21.00 -6.04
CA LEU A 259 -0.96 21.20 -6.65
C LEU A 259 0.08 21.71 -5.64
N LEU A 260 -0.30 22.66 -4.78
CA LEU A 260 0.58 23.18 -3.72
C LEU A 260 1.03 22.07 -2.77
N MET A 261 0.11 21.24 -2.32
CA MET A 261 0.43 20.11 -1.41
C MET A 261 1.35 19.09 -2.06
N LEU A 262 1.10 18.75 -3.34
CA LEU A 262 1.95 17.82 -4.11
C LEU A 262 3.35 18.40 -4.31
N VAL A 263 3.47 19.67 -4.72
CA VAL A 263 4.75 20.34 -4.91
C VAL A 263 5.51 20.45 -3.58
N ALA A 264 4.82 20.75 -2.47
CA ALA A 264 5.43 20.79 -1.15
C ALA A 264 5.99 19.40 -0.74
N ALA A 265 5.23 18.33 -0.91
CA ALA A 265 5.68 16.96 -0.61
C ALA A 265 6.87 16.56 -1.47
N MET A 266 6.72 16.66 -2.80
CA MET A 266 7.75 16.25 -3.76
C MET A 266 9.01 17.11 -3.67
N GLY A 267 8.85 18.43 -3.60
CA GLY A 267 9.97 19.37 -3.52
C GLY A 267 10.79 19.15 -2.25
N THR A 268 10.11 18.99 -1.10
CA THR A 268 10.80 18.72 0.17
C THR A 268 11.54 17.40 0.14
N ASN A 269 10.91 16.32 -0.36
CA ASN A 269 11.56 15.02 -0.44
C ASN A 269 12.79 15.07 -1.35
N ILE A 270 12.67 15.61 -2.56
CA ILE A 270 13.81 15.74 -3.49
C ILE A 270 14.91 16.59 -2.86
N TYR A 271 14.57 17.70 -2.24
CA TYR A 271 15.55 18.59 -1.61
C TYR A 271 16.31 17.89 -0.47
N ILE A 272 15.61 17.26 0.46
CA ILE A 272 16.23 16.59 1.61
C ILE A 272 17.11 15.41 1.14
N ASN A 273 16.59 14.53 0.28
CA ASN A 273 17.35 13.35 -0.14
C ASN A 273 18.53 13.68 -1.07
N SER A 274 18.49 14.82 -1.79
CA SER A 274 19.61 15.21 -2.66
C SER A 274 20.66 16.09 -1.99
N THR A 275 20.26 16.93 -1.01
CA THR A 275 21.18 17.90 -0.41
C THR A 275 21.55 17.58 1.02
N MET A 276 20.69 16.86 1.77
CA MET A 276 20.86 16.58 3.20
C MET A 276 20.42 15.15 3.55
N PRO A 277 20.94 14.10 2.89
CA PRO A 277 20.48 12.72 3.10
C PRO A 277 20.65 12.25 4.55
N GLU A 278 21.69 12.74 5.26
CA GLU A 278 21.94 12.41 6.68
C GLU A 278 20.84 12.92 7.62
N LEU A 279 20.08 13.94 7.22
CA LEU A 279 18.99 14.48 8.01
C LEU A 279 17.64 13.83 7.70
N ALA A 280 17.53 13.06 6.62
CA ALA A 280 16.27 12.46 6.17
C ALA A 280 15.59 11.61 7.26
N ASP A 281 16.40 10.88 8.03
CA ASP A 281 15.93 10.03 9.14
C ASP A 281 15.87 10.75 10.50
N SER A 282 16.19 12.05 10.57
CA SER A 282 16.21 12.80 11.83
C SER A 282 14.92 13.52 12.16
N PHE A 283 14.15 13.90 11.12
CA PHE A 283 12.95 14.71 11.28
C PHE A 283 11.92 14.41 10.15
N PRO A 284 10.59 14.41 10.41
CA PRO A 284 9.55 14.10 9.43
C PRO A 284 9.30 15.28 8.47
N PHE A 285 10.30 15.69 7.70
CA PHE A 285 10.28 16.87 6.83
C PHE A 285 9.12 16.88 5.84
N ILE A 286 8.84 15.74 5.20
CA ILE A 286 7.82 15.66 4.14
C ILE A 286 6.43 15.84 4.74
N GLY A 287 6.17 15.16 5.87
CA GLY A 287 4.91 15.31 6.59
C GLY A 287 4.68 16.76 7.02
N VAL A 288 5.68 17.39 7.61
CA VAL A 288 5.62 18.81 8.04
C VAL A 288 5.36 19.72 6.84
N ALA A 289 6.02 19.52 5.71
CA ALA A 289 5.82 20.33 4.51
C ALA A 289 4.39 20.27 3.98
N VAL A 290 3.78 19.08 3.97
CA VAL A 290 2.36 18.92 3.57
C VAL A 290 1.44 19.66 4.53
N TRP A 291 1.66 19.56 5.84
CA TRP A 291 0.84 20.26 6.82
C TRP A 291 1.03 21.79 6.78
N LEU A 292 2.24 22.28 6.48
CA LEU A 292 2.48 23.68 6.21
C LEU A 292 1.77 24.15 4.95
N ALA A 293 1.77 23.35 3.87
CA ALA A 293 1.01 23.67 2.66
C ALA A 293 -0.50 23.78 2.94
N ILE A 294 -1.05 22.86 3.77
CA ILE A 294 -2.44 22.92 4.22
C ILE A 294 -2.67 24.25 4.99
N ALA A 295 -1.81 24.60 5.94
CA ALA A 295 -1.93 25.83 6.72
C ALA A 295 -1.88 27.09 5.84
N ILE A 296 -0.97 27.15 4.88
CA ILE A 296 -0.84 28.25 3.91
C ILE A 296 -2.09 28.35 3.01
N SER A 297 -2.73 27.23 2.72
CA SER A 297 -3.92 27.18 1.86
C SER A 297 -5.22 27.63 2.55
N LEU A 298 -5.25 27.76 3.88
CA LEU A 298 -6.44 28.13 4.66
C LEU A 298 -7.16 29.42 4.17
N PRO A 299 -6.45 30.49 3.76
CA PRO A 299 -7.11 31.68 3.22
C PRO A 299 -7.79 31.48 1.87
N ILE A 300 -7.33 30.51 1.06
CA ILE A 300 -7.87 30.21 -0.29
C ILE A 300 -9.17 29.42 -0.17
N ARG A 301 -9.11 28.28 0.51
CA ARG A 301 -10.27 27.41 0.79
C ARG A 301 -10.03 26.66 2.09
N ARG A 302 -11.02 26.64 2.97
CA ARG A 302 -10.95 25.88 4.21
C ARG A 302 -10.94 24.36 3.92
N PRO A 303 -10.04 23.60 4.56
CA PRO A 303 -10.06 22.14 4.50
C PRO A 303 -11.31 21.58 5.16
N ASP A 304 -11.71 20.40 4.71
CA ASP A 304 -12.76 19.60 5.32
C ASP A 304 -12.17 18.76 6.47
N TRP A 305 -12.14 19.34 7.66
CA TRP A 305 -11.57 18.68 8.83
C TRP A 305 -12.31 17.40 9.23
N GLU A 306 -13.55 17.25 8.80
CA GLU A 306 -14.38 16.06 9.06
C GLU A 306 -13.82 14.77 8.48
N VAL A 307 -12.94 14.85 7.47
CA VAL A 307 -12.28 13.65 6.90
C VAL A 307 -11.23 13.06 7.84
N LEU A 308 -10.67 13.84 8.76
CA LEU A 308 -9.57 13.40 9.61
C LEU A 308 -9.97 12.29 10.60
N PRO A 309 -11.08 12.38 11.37
CA PRO A 309 -11.49 11.32 12.28
C PRO A 309 -11.76 9.99 11.59
N GLU A 310 -12.28 10.03 10.36
CA GLU A 310 -12.54 8.83 9.56
C GLU A 310 -11.24 8.17 9.10
N ASN A 311 -10.34 8.97 8.52
CA ASN A 311 -9.05 8.50 8.02
C ASN A 311 -8.07 8.13 9.15
N PHE A 312 -8.21 8.69 10.35
CA PHE A 312 -7.37 8.36 11.51
C PHE A 312 -7.39 6.87 11.85
N LYS A 313 -8.56 6.23 11.82
CA LYS A 313 -8.67 4.79 12.09
C LYS A 313 -7.95 3.95 11.04
N GLY A 314 -8.10 4.31 9.77
CA GLY A 314 -7.38 3.68 8.66
C GLY A 314 -5.87 3.87 8.79
N THR A 315 -5.43 5.10 9.06
CA THR A 315 -4.01 5.42 9.26
C THR A 315 -3.41 4.61 10.43
N LEU A 316 -4.11 4.54 11.56
CA LEU A 316 -3.65 3.76 12.72
C LEU A 316 -3.58 2.26 12.42
N PHE A 317 -4.53 1.73 11.65
CA PHE A 317 -4.49 0.36 11.13
C PHE A 317 -3.21 0.11 10.32
N LEU A 318 -2.92 0.98 9.35
CA LEU A 318 -1.75 0.87 8.47
C LEU A 318 -0.44 0.97 9.26
N LEU A 319 -0.32 1.94 10.16
CA LEU A 319 0.86 2.07 11.02
C LEU A 319 1.09 0.84 11.90
N SER A 320 0.02 0.21 12.38
CA SER A 320 0.12 -1.03 13.16
C SER A 320 0.72 -2.17 12.32
N LEU A 321 0.29 -2.32 11.05
CA LEU A 321 0.84 -3.32 10.15
C LEU A 321 2.30 -3.03 9.76
N VAL A 322 2.64 -1.76 9.51
CA VAL A 322 4.02 -1.34 9.23
C VAL A 322 4.91 -1.65 10.43
N THR A 323 4.45 -1.37 11.65
CA THR A 323 5.18 -1.71 12.88
C THR A 323 5.36 -3.23 13.03
N CYS A 324 4.33 -4.05 12.73
CA CYS A 324 4.51 -5.50 12.69
C CYS A 324 5.60 -5.93 11.71
N ALA A 325 5.56 -5.41 10.48
CA ALA A 325 6.54 -5.73 9.44
C ALA A 325 7.96 -5.30 9.82
N SER A 326 8.13 -4.12 10.47
CA SER A 326 9.45 -3.63 10.90
C SER A 326 10.11 -4.51 11.97
N MET A 327 9.35 -5.33 12.67
CA MET A 327 9.86 -6.28 13.67
C MET A 327 10.28 -7.64 13.09
N MET A 328 10.03 -7.90 11.79
CA MET A 328 10.29 -9.21 11.19
C MET A 328 11.80 -9.46 10.94
N PRO A 329 12.29 -10.70 11.08
CA PRO A 329 13.67 -11.11 10.77
C PRO A 329 13.82 -11.29 9.24
N VAL A 330 13.95 -10.19 8.50
CA VAL A 330 13.96 -10.19 7.03
C VAL A 330 15.17 -10.90 6.42
N GLU A 331 16.19 -11.16 7.20
CA GLU A 331 17.40 -11.90 6.81
C GLU A 331 17.09 -13.38 6.48
N GLU A 332 15.98 -13.91 7.00
CA GLU A 332 15.51 -15.26 6.76
C GLU A 332 14.62 -15.38 5.50
N LEU A 333 14.33 -14.26 4.83
CA LEU A 333 13.53 -14.26 3.61
C LEU A 333 14.37 -14.69 2.38
N PRO A 334 13.73 -15.28 1.36
CA PRO A 334 14.38 -15.54 0.08
C PRO A 334 14.96 -14.25 -0.50
N LEU A 335 16.14 -14.32 -1.11
CA LEU A 335 16.80 -13.17 -1.72
C LEU A 335 15.90 -12.46 -2.72
N ALA A 336 15.98 -11.13 -2.73
CA ALA A 336 15.27 -10.28 -3.67
C ALA A 336 15.66 -10.63 -5.11
N SER A 337 14.66 -10.90 -5.94
CA SER A 337 14.82 -11.28 -7.34
C SER A 337 13.51 -11.02 -8.09
N TRP A 338 13.53 -11.02 -9.42
CA TRP A 338 12.28 -10.86 -10.18
C TRP A 338 11.23 -11.95 -9.91
N PRO A 339 11.58 -13.25 -9.69
CA PRO A 339 10.58 -14.25 -9.34
C PRO A 339 9.96 -13.98 -7.96
N THR A 340 10.76 -13.53 -6.97
CA THR A 340 10.22 -13.18 -5.65
C THR A 340 9.34 -11.94 -5.72
N ALA A 341 9.70 -10.92 -6.51
CA ALA A 341 8.86 -9.76 -6.76
C ALA A 341 7.52 -10.14 -7.42
N LEU A 342 7.57 -10.96 -8.48
CA LEU A 342 6.36 -11.50 -9.13
C LEU A 342 5.50 -12.29 -8.13
N GLY A 343 6.12 -13.14 -7.32
CA GLY A 343 5.45 -13.92 -6.29
C GLY A 343 4.77 -13.04 -5.23
N LEU A 344 5.42 -11.96 -4.80
CA LEU A 344 4.85 -11.00 -3.84
C LEU A 344 3.56 -10.36 -4.35
N GLY A 345 3.41 -10.14 -5.65
CA GLY A 345 2.16 -9.64 -6.20
C GLY A 345 1.00 -10.65 -6.10
N PHE A 346 1.26 -11.95 -6.24
CA PHE A 346 0.25 -12.97 -5.97
C PHE A 346 -0.08 -13.07 -4.48
N VAL A 347 0.92 -12.88 -3.61
CA VAL A 347 0.69 -12.78 -2.17
C VAL A 347 -0.13 -11.53 -1.84
N SER A 348 0.13 -10.40 -2.51
CA SER A 348 -0.64 -9.16 -2.37
C SER A 348 -2.11 -9.31 -2.80
N ALA A 349 -2.42 -10.26 -3.69
CA ALA A 349 -3.81 -10.57 -4.01
C ALA A 349 -4.62 -11.10 -2.81
N MET A 350 -3.93 -11.71 -1.84
CA MET A 350 -4.56 -12.30 -0.65
C MET A 350 -4.40 -11.44 0.60
N PHE A 351 -3.35 -10.62 0.63
CA PHE A 351 -2.99 -9.78 1.77
C PHE A 351 -2.80 -8.34 1.30
N ASP A 352 -3.09 -7.38 2.17
CA ASP A 352 -2.89 -5.96 1.87
C ASP A 352 -1.45 -5.69 1.42
N ASN A 353 -1.28 -4.81 0.44
CA ASN A 353 -0.01 -4.47 -0.19
C ASN A 353 0.98 -3.75 0.77
N ILE A 354 0.48 -3.03 1.77
CA ILE A 354 1.29 -2.18 2.65
C ILE A 354 2.27 -2.97 3.51
N PRO A 355 1.85 -4.03 4.27
CA PRO A 355 2.78 -4.80 5.07
C PRO A 355 3.83 -5.54 4.23
N LEU A 356 3.49 -5.95 3.01
CA LEU A 356 4.44 -6.59 2.09
C LEU A 356 5.51 -5.61 1.61
N THR A 357 5.11 -4.37 1.31
CA THR A 357 6.04 -3.30 0.96
C THR A 357 6.96 -2.95 2.13
N ALA A 358 6.42 -2.84 3.35
CA ALA A 358 7.23 -2.58 4.54
C ALA A 358 8.28 -3.67 4.77
N LEU A 359 7.90 -4.93 4.56
CA LEU A 359 8.80 -6.08 4.67
C LEU A 359 9.91 -6.03 3.60
N ALA A 360 9.54 -5.76 2.34
CA ALA A 360 10.47 -5.66 1.22
C ALA A 360 11.44 -4.47 1.38
N LEU A 361 10.97 -3.32 1.87
CA LEU A 361 11.81 -2.15 2.18
C LEU A 361 12.84 -2.46 3.26
N LYS A 362 12.45 -3.22 4.28
CA LYS A 362 13.35 -3.66 5.33
C LYS A 362 14.37 -4.67 4.83
N GLN A 363 13.97 -5.57 3.93
CA GLN A 363 14.86 -6.55 3.31
C GLN A 363 15.88 -5.87 2.37
N GLY A 364 15.42 -4.94 1.52
CA GLY A 364 16.25 -4.30 0.48
C GLY A 364 16.53 -5.21 -0.72
N GLY A 365 17.32 -4.68 -1.67
CA GLY A 365 17.81 -5.46 -2.81
C GLY A 365 16.81 -5.74 -3.92
N TYR A 366 15.65 -5.09 -3.90
CA TYR A 366 14.66 -5.19 -4.99
C TYR A 366 14.94 -4.16 -6.10
N ASP A 367 14.45 -4.46 -7.27
CA ASP A 367 14.14 -3.47 -8.29
C ASP A 367 12.81 -2.81 -7.90
N TRP A 368 12.87 -1.54 -7.54
CA TRP A 368 11.75 -0.84 -6.90
C TRP A 368 10.60 -0.57 -7.86
N GLY A 369 10.86 -0.42 -9.16
CA GLY A 369 9.82 -0.30 -10.17
C GLY A 369 9.01 -1.59 -10.30
N PHE A 370 9.69 -2.74 -10.35
CA PHE A 370 9.02 -4.04 -10.36
C PHE A 370 8.27 -4.32 -9.07
N LEU A 371 8.85 -3.99 -7.91
CA LEU A 371 8.19 -4.19 -6.64
C LEU A 371 6.93 -3.31 -6.51
N ALA A 372 7.03 -2.02 -6.89
CA ALA A 372 5.91 -1.09 -6.87
C ALA A 372 4.74 -1.62 -7.72
N TYR A 373 5.03 -2.06 -8.95
CA TYR A 373 4.02 -2.67 -9.80
C TYR A 373 3.47 -3.96 -9.19
N ALA A 374 4.34 -4.88 -8.80
CA ALA A 374 3.94 -6.21 -8.34
C ALA A 374 3.03 -6.12 -7.10
N VAL A 375 3.46 -5.39 -6.08
CA VAL A 375 2.72 -5.32 -4.81
C VAL A 375 1.52 -4.39 -4.94
N GLY A 376 1.68 -3.21 -5.56
CA GLY A 376 0.59 -2.24 -5.72
C GLY A 376 -0.54 -2.79 -6.61
N PHE A 377 -0.22 -3.31 -7.80
CA PHE A 377 -1.24 -3.82 -8.71
C PHE A 377 -1.75 -5.22 -8.32
N GLY A 378 -0.89 -6.07 -7.73
CA GLY A 378 -1.22 -7.47 -7.39
C GLY A 378 -2.48 -7.61 -6.53
N GLY A 379 -2.70 -6.68 -5.59
CA GLY A 379 -3.90 -6.62 -4.76
C GLY A 379 -5.23 -6.52 -5.51
N SER A 380 -5.20 -6.19 -6.82
CA SER A 380 -6.41 -6.09 -7.65
C SER A 380 -6.99 -7.44 -8.07
N MET A 381 -6.21 -8.52 -7.99
CA MET A 381 -6.64 -9.84 -8.46
C MET A 381 -7.79 -10.44 -7.63
N LEU A 382 -7.93 -10.01 -6.36
CA LEU A 382 -9.08 -10.35 -5.50
C LEU A 382 -9.66 -9.06 -4.90
N TRP A 383 -10.98 -9.03 -4.66
CA TRP A 383 -11.66 -7.82 -4.16
C TRP A 383 -11.18 -7.36 -2.78
N PHE A 384 -10.69 -8.27 -1.96
CA PHE A 384 -10.17 -8.00 -0.61
C PHE A 384 -8.63 -7.87 -0.56
N GLY A 385 -7.93 -8.06 -1.67
CA GLY A 385 -6.47 -7.98 -1.74
C GLY A 385 -5.92 -6.55 -1.67
N SER A 386 -6.78 -5.53 -1.80
CA SER A 386 -6.41 -4.14 -1.60
C SER A 386 -7.52 -3.36 -0.91
N SER A 387 -7.13 -2.33 -0.17
CA SER A 387 -8.08 -1.42 0.49
C SER A 387 -9.03 -0.74 -0.50
N ALA A 388 -8.59 -0.47 -1.74
CA ALA A 388 -9.42 0.04 -2.82
C ALA A 388 -10.53 -0.94 -3.22
N GLY A 389 -10.22 -2.23 -3.31
CA GLY A 389 -11.19 -3.28 -3.60
C GLY A 389 -12.23 -3.44 -2.49
N VAL A 390 -11.78 -3.42 -1.23
CA VAL A 390 -12.67 -3.47 -0.05
C VAL A 390 -13.61 -2.28 -0.04
N ALA A 391 -13.11 -1.06 -0.26
CA ALA A 391 -13.91 0.16 -0.28
C ALA A 391 -14.97 0.13 -1.39
N LEU A 392 -14.60 -0.29 -2.61
CA LEU A 392 -15.52 -0.41 -3.73
C LEU A 392 -16.59 -1.50 -3.47
N ALA A 393 -16.22 -2.63 -2.83
CA ALA A 393 -17.15 -3.70 -2.46
C ALA A 393 -18.15 -3.28 -1.36
N CYS A 394 -17.89 -2.21 -0.62
CA CYS A 394 -18.88 -1.60 0.28
C CYS A 394 -19.95 -0.82 -0.48
N MET A 395 -19.62 -0.23 -1.65
CA MET A 395 -20.61 0.41 -2.54
C MET A 395 -21.39 -0.62 -3.36
N TYR A 396 -20.76 -1.73 -3.74
CA TYR A 396 -21.31 -2.76 -4.61
C TYR A 396 -21.21 -4.13 -3.96
N SER A 397 -22.28 -4.57 -3.33
CA SER A 397 -22.32 -5.86 -2.61
C SER A 397 -22.01 -7.06 -3.52
N GLU A 398 -22.32 -6.95 -4.81
CA GLU A 398 -22.06 -7.98 -5.83
C GLU A 398 -20.55 -8.23 -6.03
N ALA A 399 -19.73 -7.24 -5.76
CA ALA A 399 -18.26 -7.33 -5.84
C ALA A 399 -17.66 -8.30 -4.81
N LYS A 400 -18.33 -8.54 -3.69
CA LYS A 400 -17.86 -9.44 -2.61
C LYS A 400 -17.83 -10.93 -3.01
N SER A 401 -18.30 -11.31 -4.17
CA SER A 401 -18.25 -12.69 -4.65
C SER A 401 -16.90 -13.02 -5.28
N VAL A 402 -16.03 -13.74 -4.55
CA VAL A 402 -14.72 -14.19 -5.06
C VAL A 402 -14.83 -14.97 -6.36
N GLY A 403 -15.81 -15.88 -6.46
CA GLY A 403 -16.01 -16.68 -7.68
C GLY A 403 -16.37 -15.84 -8.90
N ARG A 404 -17.24 -14.83 -8.74
CA ARG A 404 -17.58 -13.91 -9.83
C ARG A 404 -16.40 -12.97 -10.14
N TRP A 405 -15.68 -12.48 -9.13
CA TRP A 405 -14.52 -11.63 -9.31
C TRP A 405 -13.44 -12.34 -10.15
N LEU A 406 -13.12 -13.59 -9.82
CA LEU A 406 -12.16 -14.39 -10.60
C LEU A 406 -12.68 -14.73 -12.00
N LYS A 407 -13.95 -15.10 -12.14
CA LYS A 407 -14.53 -15.51 -13.43
C LYS A 407 -14.66 -14.35 -14.41
N GLU A 408 -15.15 -13.19 -13.94
CA GLU A 408 -15.41 -12.02 -14.79
C GLU A 408 -14.18 -11.09 -14.89
N GLY A 409 -13.34 -11.06 -13.83
CA GLY A 409 -12.17 -10.18 -13.72
C GLY A 409 -10.82 -10.86 -14.00
N TRP A 410 -10.76 -12.08 -14.54
CA TRP A 410 -9.51 -12.80 -14.79
C TRP A 410 -8.51 -12.05 -15.69
N TRP A 411 -9.02 -11.12 -16.50
CA TRP A 411 -8.21 -10.21 -17.31
C TRP A 411 -7.24 -9.38 -16.47
N VAL A 412 -7.57 -9.10 -15.23
CA VAL A 412 -6.70 -8.38 -14.29
C VAL A 412 -5.47 -9.21 -13.97
N ALA A 413 -5.65 -10.49 -13.64
CA ALA A 413 -4.53 -11.40 -13.38
C ALA A 413 -3.66 -11.61 -14.64
N LEU A 414 -4.28 -11.74 -15.81
CA LEU A 414 -3.54 -11.79 -17.08
C LEU A 414 -2.75 -10.51 -17.30
N GLY A 415 -3.39 -9.35 -17.09
CA GLY A 415 -2.73 -8.03 -17.19
C GLY A 415 -1.53 -7.90 -16.26
N TYR A 416 -1.66 -8.41 -15.02
CA TYR A 416 -0.58 -8.45 -14.04
C TYR A 416 0.66 -9.20 -14.60
N VAL A 417 0.44 -10.44 -15.01
CA VAL A 417 1.54 -11.31 -15.48
C VAL A 417 2.18 -10.74 -16.75
N VAL A 418 1.36 -10.40 -17.75
CA VAL A 418 1.89 -9.89 -19.03
C VAL A 418 2.58 -8.53 -18.84
N GLY A 419 1.98 -7.62 -18.06
CA GLY A 419 2.61 -6.33 -17.75
C GLY A 419 3.98 -6.50 -17.10
N PHE A 420 4.09 -7.39 -16.10
CA PHE A 420 5.36 -7.70 -15.42
C PHE A 420 6.42 -8.20 -16.42
N PHE A 421 6.08 -9.18 -17.25
CA PHE A 421 7.04 -9.74 -18.21
C PHE A 421 7.39 -8.77 -19.34
N VAL A 422 6.46 -7.92 -19.79
CA VAL A 422 6.78 -6.85 -20.76
C VAL A 422 7.77 -5.87 -20.14
N MET A 423 7.55 -5.42 -18.91
CA MET A 423 8.49 -4.56 -18.20
C MET A 423 9.86 -5.25 -18.05
N LEU A 424 9.88 -6.54 -17.71
CA LEU A 424 11.12 -7.33 -17.56
C LEU A 424 11.88 -7.43 -18.89
N THR A 425 11.18 -7.57 -20.00
CA THR A 425 11.84 -7.64 -21.33
C THR A 425 12.33 -6.28 -21.81
N VAL A 426 11.65 -5.19 -21.43
CA VAL A 426 11.99 -3.84 -21.88
C VAL A 426 13.10 -3.22 -21.05
N LEU A 427 13.02 -3.33 -19.72
CA LEU A 427 13.97 -2.69 -18.82
C LEU A 427 15.05 -3.66 -18.30
N GLY A 428 14.75 -4.96 -18.18
CA GLY A 428 15.58 -5.90 -17.43
C GLY A 428 15.34 -5.76 -15.92
N TRP A 429 16.09 -6.53 -15.11
CA TRP A 429 16.03 -6.49 -13.66
C TRP A 429 17.26 -5.77 -13.10
N HIS A 430 17.08 -4.64 -12.42
CA HIS A 430 18.14 -3.80 -11.88
C HIS A 430 17.93 -3.55 -10.37
N PRO A 431 18.37 -4.48 -9.50
CA PRO A 431 18.18 -4.35 -8.07
C PRO A 431 18.98 -3.17 -7.50
N ASP A 432 18.37 -2.41 -6.61
CA ASP A 432 18.99 -1.31 -5.89
C ASP A 432 19.29 -1.72 -4.44
N ASN A 433 20.56 -1.87 -4.13
CA ASN A 433 21.04 -2.24 -2.79
C ASN A 433 21.26 -1.01 -1.87
N GLN A 434 21.03 0.22 -2.35
CA GLN A 434 21.25 1.43 -1.55
C GLN A 434 20.05 1.74 -0.65
N VAL A 435 18.87 1.19 -0.96
CA VAL A 435 17.64 1.37 -0.19
C VAL A 435 17.37 0.09 0.58
N GLY A 436 17.20 0.24 1.87
CA GLY A 436 17.04 -0.86 2.83
C GLY A 436 18.09 -0.72 3.93
N LYS A 437 17.65 -0.72 5.17
CA LYS A 437 18.50 -0.46 6.35
C LYS A 437 19.45 -1.62 6.73
N THR A 438 19.77 -2.51 5.81
CA THR A 438 20.86 -3.47 5.99
C THR A 438 22.10 -2.93 5.26
N ALA A 439 22.83 -2.04 5.94
CA ALA A 439 24.23 -1.84 5.58
C ALA A 439 24.91 -3.22 5.52
N PRO A 440 25.77 -3.50 4.52
CA PRO A 440 26.58 -4.71 4.55
C PRO A 440 27.28 -4.75 5.91
N VAL A 441 27.08 -5.82 6.68
CA VAL A 441 27.94 -6.10 7.81
C VAL A 441 29.32 -6.27 7.20
N GLU A 442 30.21 -5.29 7.39
CA GLU A 442 31.62 -5.46 7.06
C GLU A 442 32.06 -6.75 7.75
N PRO A 443 32.63 -7.72 7.02
CA PRO A 443 33.16 -8.91 7.66
C PRO A 443 34.19 -8.45 8.70
N PRO A 444 34.21 -9.04 9.91
CA PRO A 444 35.15 -8.64 10.95
C PRO A 444 36.54 -8.67 10.35
N PRO A 445 37.41 -7.69 10.65
CA PRO A 445 38.74 -7.61 10.10
C PRO A 445 39.45 -8.95 10.35
N VAL A 446 39.89 -9.59 9.27
CA VAL A 446 40.67 -10.82 9.36
C VAL A 446 41.86 -10.55 10.25
N ALA A 447 41.88 -11.19 11.41
CA ALA A 447 43.01 -11.06 12.34
C ALA A 447 44.32 -11.36 11.58
N ALA A 448 45.22 -10.38 11.58
CA ALA A 448 46.54 -10.56 10.96
C ALA A 448 47.20 -11.81 11.53
N PRO A 449 47.85 -12.65 10.72
CA PRO A 449 48.54 -13.82 11.24
C PRO A 449 49.62 -13.38 12.22
N VAL A 450 49.53 -13.92 13.43
CA VAL A 450 50.60 -13.77 14.46
C VAL A 450 51.83 -14.47 13.91
N THR A 451 52.79 -13.69 13.42
CA THR A 451 54.15 -14.19 13.11
C THR A 451 54.80 -14.57 14.41
N GLN A 452 55.14 -15.84 14.59
CA GLN A 452 56.05 -16.35 15.60
C GLN A 452 57.49 -16.02 15.24
#